data_94fe4d6ecd7da496b853f8087ca4a4d5
#
_entry.id   94fe4d6ecd7da496b853f8087ca4a4d5
#
_cell.length_a   1.000
_cell.length_b   1.000
_cell.length_c   1.000
_cell.angle_alpha   90.00
_cell.angle_beta   90.00
_cell.angle_gamma   90.00
#
_symmetry.space_group_name_H-M   'P 1'
#
loop_
_entity.id
_entity.type
_entity.pdbx_description
1 polymer ?
#
loop_
_entity_poly.entity_id
_entity_poly.type
_entity_poly.pdbx_seq_one_letter_code
_entity_poly.pdbx_strand_id
1 'polypeptide(L)'
;MNAKTKTNYMLKEPGVRTKLFIADETIGLGKVNLLELLSEVGSISAAARQMGMSYRRARFLLDSMQSGFCEPLFVTKRGGSNRGGAKLTPLGKDLIRRYRSHVNLVDKQSTEILAWMRSVQIK
;
A
#
# COMPACT_ATOMS: atom_id res chain seq x y z
N MET A 1 0.81 5.39 15.64
CA MET A 1 1.15 5.10 15.22
C MET A 1 1.20 4.94 14.19
N ASN A 2 1.09 5.14 13.45
CA ASN A 2 1.22 4.73 12.67
C ASN A 2 2.19 4.23 12.60
N ALA A 3 2.35 4.41 13.16
CA ALA A 3 3.42 3.68 13.52
C ALA A 3 3.51 2.37 12.96
N LYS A 4 2.50 1.88 12.47
CA LYS A 4 2.56 0.56 11.97
C LYS A 4 3.63 0.38 10.94
N THR A 5 3.90 1.37 10.15
CA THR A 5 4.93 1.19 9.17
C THR A 5 6.30 1.11 9.80
N LYS A 6 6.54 1.95 10.78
CA LYS A 6 7.82 1.92 11.40
C LYS A 6 8.07 0.66 12.14
N THR A 7 7.07 0.20 12.81
CA THR A 7 7.19 -1.01 13.56
C THR A 7 7.61 -2.16 12.69
N ASN A 8 7.11 -2.15 11.48
CA ASN A 8 7.41 -3.25 10.58
C ASN A 8 8.87 -3.37 10.21
N TYR A 9 9.61 -2.29 10.30
CA TYR A 9 11.00 -2.38 9.97
C TYR A 9 11.84 -2.88 11.10
N MET A 10 11.26 -2.87 12.27
CA MET A 10 11.97 -3.30 13.45
C MET A 10 11.46 -4.63 13.93
N LEU A 11 11.05 -5.46 13.01
CA LEU A 11 10.45 -6.73 13.36
C LEU A 11 11.42 -7.61 14.12
N LYS A 12 10.92 -8.21 15.16
CA LYS A 12 11.69 -9.20 15.92
C LYS A 12 11.25 -10.58 15.58
N GLU A 13 10.10 -10.72 14.97
CA GLU A 13 9.57 -12.01 14.60
C GLU A 13 9.69 -12.20 13.10
N PRO A 14 9.95 -13.43 12.66
CA PRO A 14 9.96 -13.69 11.22
C PRO A 14 8.61 -13.36 10.60
N GLY A 15 8.63 -12.85 9.39
CA GLY A 15 7.42 -12.48 8.71
C GLY A 15 7.59 -12.51 7.21
N VAL A 16 6.50 -12.22 6.50
CA VAL A 16 6.49 -12.21 5.05
C VAL A 16 6.04 -10.85 4.55
N ARG A 17 6.67 -10.38 3.51
CA ARG A 17 6.22 -9.19 2.80
C ARG A 17 5.97 -9.58 1.36
N THR A 18 4.82 -9.21 0.85
CA THR A 18 4.44 -9.54 -0.52
C THR A 18 4.62 -8.33 -1.40
N LYS A 19 5.43 -8.48 -2.43
CA LYS A 19 5.63 -7.43 -3.41
C LYS A 19 5.46 -8.02 -4.80
N LEU A 20 4.59 -7.41 -5.57
CA LEU A 20 4.30 -7.86 -6.91
C LEU A 20 4.85 -6.86 -7.92
N PHE A 21 4.97 -7.28 -9.16
CA PHE A 21 5.45 -6.40 -10.22
C PHE A 21 4.46 -6.39 -11.37
N ILE A 22 4.30 -5.23 -11.97
CA ILE A 22 3.48 -5.10 -13.15
C ILE A 22 4.10 -3.98 -14.00
N ALA A 23 4.46 -4.29 -15.25
CA ALA A 23 5.04 -3.32 -16.16
C ALA A 23 6.19 -2.55 -15.51
N ASP A 24 7.07 -3.27 -14.83
CA ASP A 24 8.25 -2.70 -14.17
C ASP A 24 7.93 -1.85 -12.94
N GLU A 25 6.65 -1.75 -12.56
CA GLU A 25 6.29 -1.06 -11.34
C GLU A 25 6.05 -2.06 -10.23
N THR A 26 6.26 -1.64 -9.01
CA THR A 26 6.06 -2.55 -7.89
C THR A 26 4.78 -2.23 -7.16
N ILE A 27 4.12 -3.28 -6.68
CA ILE A 27 2.91 -3.17 -5.90
C ILE A 27 3.19 -3.89 -4.58
N GLY A 28 3.40 -3.12 -3.54
CA GLY A 28 3.69 -3.69 -2.24
C GLY A 28 2.84 -3.04 -1.18
N LEU A 29 3.10 -3.44 0.06
CA LEU A 29 2.27 -3.02 1.18
C LEU A 29 2.18 -1.50 1.32
N GLY A 30 3.31 -0.81 1.19
CA GLY A 30 3.30 0.64 1.37
C GLY A 30 2.44 1.36 0.37
N LYS A 31 2.55 0.99 -0.91
CA LYS A 31 1.75 1.64 -1.94
C LYS A 31 0.28 1.30 -1.82
N VAL A 32 -0.03 0.05 -1.48
CA VAL A 32 -1.42 -0.33 -1.31
C VAL A 32 -2.03 0.36 -0.10
N ASN A 33 -1.27 0.49 0.98
CA ASN A 33 -1.73 1.24 2.15
C ASN A 33 -2.04 2.69 1.78
N LEU A 34 -1.17 3.30 0.99
CA LEU A 34 -1.39 4.67 0.56
C LEU A 34 -2.64 4.80 -0.29
N LEU A 35 -2.83 3.88 -1.21
CA LEU A 35 -4.01 3.89 -2.06
C LEU A 35 -5.30 3.72 -1.24
N GLU A 36 -5.26 2.82 -0.29
CA GLU A 36 -6.42 2.59 0.56
C GLU A 36 -6.72 3.80 1.43
N LEU A 37 -5.67 4.40 1.97
CA LEU A 37 -5.84 5.58 2.79
C LEU A 37 -6.41 6.74 1.97
N LEU A 38 -6.00 6.86 0.71
CA LEU A 38 -6.54 7.85 -0.18
C LEU A 38 -8.06 7.73 -0.25
N SER A 39 -8.54 6.49 -0.33
CA SER A 39 -9.96 6.22 -0.37
C SER A 39 -10.65 6.70 0.91
N GLU A 40 -9.99 6.56 2.05
CA GLU A 40 -10.60 6.90 3.32
C GLU A 40 -10.62 8.39 3.59
N VAL A 41 -9.56 9.08 3.23
CA VAL A 41 -9.44 10.50 3.58
C VAL A 41 -9.79 11.45 2.44
N GLY A 42 -9.89 10.94 1.23
CA GLY A 42 -10.42 11.71 0.12
C GLY A 42 -9.49 12.68 -0.57
N SER A 43 -8.23 12.77 -0.19
CA SER A 43 -7.27 13.61 -0.89
C SER A 43 -5.87 13.09 -0.70
N ILE A 44 -5.03 13.36 -1.71
CA ILE A 44 -3.64 12.93 -1.64
C ILE A 44 -2.91 13.67 -0.52
N SER A 45 -3.23 14.94 -0.34
CA SER A 45 -2.60 15.73 0.72
C SER A 45 -2.84 15.12 2.10
N ALA A 46 -4.09 14.78 2.36
CA ALA A 46 -4.44 14.21 3.66
C ALA A 46 -3.81 12.84 3.85
N ALA A 47 -3.81 12.02 2.80
CA ALA A 47 -3.20 10.71 2.87
C ALA A 47 -1.70 10.82 3.14
N ALA A 48 -1.04 11.72 2.43
CA ALA A 48 0.39 11.92 2.62
C ALA A 48 0.70 12.32 4.05
N ARG A 49 -0.08 13.24 4.58
CA ARG A 49 0.12 13.73 5.94
C ARG A 49 -0.01 12.59 6.94
N GLN A 50 -1.01 11.76 6.78
CA GLN A 50 -1.20 10.65 7.70
C GLN A 50 -0.11 9.59 7.58
N MET A 51 0.49 9.46 6.41
CA MET A 51 1.57 8.50 6.22
C MET A 51 2.93 9.10 6.55
N GLY A 52 2.98 10.36 6.92
CA GLY A 52 4.23 11.01 7.28
C GLY A 52 5.14 11.29 6.09
N MET A 53 4.58 11.53 4.93
CA MET A 53 5.38 11.84 3.76
C MET A 53 4.88 13.11 3.09
N SER A 54 5.69 13.67 2.21
CA SER A 54 5.30 14.88 1.48
C SER A 54 4.24 14.54 0.44
N TYR A 55 3.52 15.58 0.03
CA TYR A 55 2.56 15.41 -1.06
C TYR A 55 3.26 14.91 -2.31
N ARG A 56 4.42 15.47 -2.60
CA ARG A 56 5.17 15.10 -3.79
C ARG A 56 5.52 13.62 -3.77
N ARG A 57 5.95 13.12 -2.63
CA ARG A 57 6.30 11.71 -2.51
C ARG A 57 5.07 10.82 -2.69
N ALA A 58 3.97 11.19 -2.04
CA ALA A 58 2.74 10.40 -2.14
C ALA A 58 2.26 10.39 -3.58
N ARG A 59 2.28 11.54 -4.23
CA ARG A 59 1.85 11.65 -5.62
C ARG A 59 2.71 10.77 -6.53
N PHE A 60 4.02 10.81 -6.30
CA PHE A 60 4.94 10.01 -7.09
C PHE A 60 4.64 8.51 -6.95
N LEU A 61 4.43 8.07 -5.71
CA LEU A 61 4.16 6.65 -5.46
C LEU A 61 2.85 6.21 -6.09
N LEU A 62 1.83 7.05 -5.98
CA LEU A 62 0.54 6.72 -6.57
C LEU A 62 0.59 6.71 -8.10
N ASP A 63 1.25 7.69 -8.68
CA ASP A 63 1.38 7.75 -10.13
C ASP A 63 2.18 6.59 -10.67
N SER A 64 3.26 6.26 -9.99
CA SER A 64 4.11 5.16 -10.43
C SER A 64 3.34 3.83 -10.39
N MET A 65 2.63 3.59 -9.32
CA MET A 65 1.83 2.37 -9.23
C MET A 65 0.78 2.33 -10.34
N GLN A 66 0.10 3.44 -10.53
CA GLN A 66 -0.97 3.53 -11.51
C GLN A 66 -0.47 3.30 -12.93
N SER A 67 0.74 3.74 -13.22
CA SER A 67 1.27 3.66 -14.57
C SER A 67 1.44 2.22 -15.07
N GLY A 68 1.41 1.26 -14.17
CA GLY A 68 1.52 -0.14 -14.58
C GLY A 68 0.22 -0.74 -15.07
N PHE A 69 -0.90 -0.04 -14.91
CA PHE A 69 -2.20 -0.59 -15.25
C PHE A 69 -2.78 0.06 -16.49
N CYS A 70 -3.69 -0.63 -17.14
CA CYS A 70 -4.29 -0.11 -18.37
C CYS A 70 -5.31 0.98 -18.12
N GLU A 71 -5.77 1.12 -16.88
CA GLU A 71 -6.73 2.13 -16.50
C GLU A 71 -6.31 2.76 -15.18
N PRO A 72 -6.81 3.95 -14.87
CA PRO A 72 -6.43 4.61 -13.62
C PRO A 72 -6.92 3.83 -12.39
N LEU A 73 -6.14 3.92 -11.32
CA LEU A 73 -6.54 3.35 -10.04
C LEU A 73 -7.30 4.38 -9.21
N PHE A 74 -7.10 5.65 -9.50
CA PHE A 74 -7.77 6.75 -8.80
C PHE A 74 -7.89 7.93 -9.73
N VAL A 75 -8.82 8.82 -9.41
CA VAL A 75 -9.00 10.06 -10.16
C VAL A 75 -9.01 11.20 -9.17
N THR A 76 -8.56 12.36 -9.64
CA THR A 76 -8.54 13.55 -8.79
C THR A 76 -9.51 14.58 -9.34
N LYS A 77 -10.05 15.38 -8.45
CA LYS A 77 -10.86 16.48 -8.81
C LYS A 77 -10.03 17.73 -8.71
N ARG A 78 -10.28 18.69 -9.58
CA ARG A 78 -9.60 19.93 -9.46
C ARG A 78 -10.55 21.05 -9.66
N GLY A 79 -10.13 22.22 -9.23
CA GLY A 79 -10.89 23.42 -9.39
C GLY A 79 -11.94 23.57 -8.34
N GLY A 80 -12.55 24.73 -8.32
CA GLY A 80 -13.58 25.02 -7.38
C GLY A 80 -13.08 24.96 -5.97
N SER A 81 -14.00 24.99 -5.07
CA SER A 81 -13.69 24.95 -3.66
C SER A 81 -13.29 23.58 -3.21
N ASN A 82 -13.48 22.62 -4.06
CA ASN A 82 -13.22 21.24 -3.67
C ASN A 82 -12.00 20.64 -4.30
N ARG A 83 -11.10 21.48 -4.65
CA ARG A 83 -9.90 20.99 -5.27
C ARG A 83 -9.15 20.11 -4.30
N GLY A 84 -8.39 19.20 -4.84
CA GLY A 84 -7.64 18.31 -4.02
C GLY A 84 -8.34 17.02 -3.69
N GLY A 85 -9.56 16.86 -4.09
CA GLY A 85 -10.29 15.63 -3.86
C GLY A 85 -9.77 14.50 -4.73
N ALA A 86 -9.90 13.29 -4.23
CA ALA A 86 -9.48 12.10 -4.97
C ALA A 86 -10.33 10.94 -4.55
N LYS A 87 -10.55 10.01 -5.47
CA LYS A 87 -11.30 8.81 -5.14
C LYS A 87 -10.84 7.66 -6.01
N LEU A 88 -11.03 6.47 -5.52
CA LEU A 88 -10.62 5.29 -6.24
C LEU A 88 -11.58 4.97 -7.39
N THR A 89 -11.03 4.40 -8.43
CA THR A 89 -11.83 3.81 -9.48
C THR A 89 -12.21 2.40 -9.07
N PRO A 90 -13.12 1.76 -9.80
CA PRO A 90 -13.40 0.35 -9.54
C PRO A 90 -12.15 -0.52 -9.62
N LEU A 91 -11.26 -0.21 -10.55
CA LEU A 91 -10.01 -0.96 -10.66
C LEU A 91 -9.14 -0.79 -9.41
N GLY A 92 -9.08 0.44 -8.89
CA GLY A 92 -8.32 0.67 -7.66
C GLY A 92 -8.86 -0.12 -6.48
N LYS A 93 -10.18 -0.16 -6.36
CA LYS A 93 -10.81 -0.93 -5.29
C LYS A 93 -10.53 -2.41 -5.45
N ASP A 94 -10.59 -2.88 -6.68
CA ASP A 94 -10.31 -4.27 -6.98
C ASP A 94 -8.87 -4.64 -6.63
N LEU A 95 -7.94 -3.77 -6.96
CA LEU A 95 -6.54 -4.03 -6.66
C LEU A 95 -6.33 -4.21 -5.17
N ILE A 96 -6.89 -3.32 -4.37
CA ILE A 96 -6.74 -3.41 -2.91
C ILE A 96 -7.32 -4.72 -2.41
N ARG A 97 -8.52 -5.05 -2.83
CA ARG A 97 -9.17 -6.27 -2.39
C ARG A 97 -8.37 -7.51 -2.75
N ARG A 98 -7.91 -7.58 -3.99
CA ARG A 98 -7.16 -8.74 -4.44
C ARG A 98 -5.81 -8.83 -3.77
N TYR A 99 -5.15 -7.70 -3.59
CA TYR A 99 -3.85 -7.69 -2.92
C TYR A 99 -3.99 -8.18 -1.47
N ARG A 100 -4.99 -7.65 -0.73
CA ARG A 100 -5.19 -8.05 0.66
C ARG A 100 -5.51 -9.55 0.76
N SER A 101 -6.34 -10.03 -0.15
CA SER A 101 -6.70 -11.43 -0.15
C SER A 101 -5.48 -12.30 -0.42
N HIS A 102 -4.64 -11.87 -1.34
CA HIS A 102 -3.43 -12.62 -1.67
C HIS A 102 -2.44 -12.63 -0.52
N VAL A 103 -2.28 -11.50 0.15
CA VAL A 103 -1.40 -11.41 1.31
C VAL A 103 -1.85 -12.39 2.39
N ASN A 104 -3.15 -12.47 2.62
CA ASN A 104 -3.66 -13.42 3.61
C ASN A 104 -3.33 -14.86 3.25
N LEU A 105 -3.42 -15.18 1.97
CA LEU A 105 -3.07 -16.53 1.52
C LEU A 105 -1.59 -16.82 1.74
N VAL A 106 -0.75 -15.87 1.38
CA VAL A 106 0.69 -16.04 1.53
C VAL A 106 1.05 -16.21 3.01
N ASP A 107 0.43 -15.41 3.87
CA ASP A 107 0.68 -15.52 5.30
C ASP A 107 0.34 -16.91 5.82
N LYS A 108 -0.79 -17.43 5.41
CA LYS A 108 -1.20 -18.77 5.84
C LYS A 108 -0.28 -19.84 5.30
N GLN A 109 0.12 -19.71 4.06
CA GLN A 109 1.02 -20.68 3.45
C GLN A 109 2.41 -20.64 4.07
N SER A 110 2.76 -19.55 4.72
CA SER A 110 4.11 -19.35 5.25
C SER A 110 4.24 -19.78 6.70
N THR A 111 3.18 -20.29 7.30
CA THR A 111 3.17 -20.60 8.73
C THR A 111 4.32 -21.52 9.13
N GLU A 112 4.52 -22.57 8.37
CA GLU A 112 5.51 -23.57 8.73
C GLU A 112 6.94 -23.04 8.65
N ILE A 113 7.28 -22.38 7.56
CA ILE A 113 8.64 -21.89 7.43
C ILE A 113 8.92 -20.78 8.45
N LEU A 114 7.92 -19.94 8.73
CA LEU A 114 8.13 -18.90 9.71
C LEU A 114 8.30 -19.46 11.11
N ALA A 115 7.59 -20.53 11.42
CA ALA A 115 7.76 -21.19 12.72
C ALA A 115 9.16 -21.75 12.85
N TRP A 116 9.64 -22.35 11.78
CA TRP A 116 11.01 -22.87 11.79
C TRP A 116 12.02 -21.75 11.98
N MET A 117 11.87 -20.65 11.25
CA MET A 117 12.77 -19.51 11.36
C MET A 117 12.78 -18.96 12.78
N ARG A 118 11.59 -18.90 13.40
CA ARG A 118 11.54 -18.40 14.78
C ARG A 118 12.32 -19.31 15.71
N SER A 119 12.30 -20.60 15.46
CA SER A 119 12.99 -21.54 16.35
C SER A 119 14.50 -21.43 16.25
N VAL A 120 15.02 -20.88 15.17
CA VAL A 120 16.47 -20.74 14.99
C VAL A 120 16.91 -19.27 14.97
N GLN A 121 16.02 -18.37 15.26
CA GLN A 121 16.33 -16.95 15.25
C GLN A 121 17.24 -16.58 16.39
N ILE A 122 18.13 -15.64 16.13
CA ILE A 122 19.04 -15.15 17.17
C ILE A 122 18.24 -14.42 18.25
N LYS A 123 18.65 -14.58 19.50
CA LYS A 123 17.91 -13.98 20.61
C LYS A 123 18.34 -12.57 20.95
#